data_cf811c4b174c717857423568c7ab8cdb
#
_entry.id   cf811c4b174c717857423568c7ab8cdb
#
_cell.length_a   1.000
_cell.length_b   1.000
_cell.length_c   1.000
_cell.angle_alpha   90.00
_cell.angle_beta   90.00
_cell.angle_gamma   90.00
#
_symmetry.space_group_name_H-M   'P 1'
#
loop_
_entity.id
_entity.type
_entity.pdbx_description
1 polymer ?
#
loop_
_entity_poly.entity_id
_entity_poly.type
_entity_poly.pdbx_seq_one_letter_code
_entity_poly.pdbx_strand_id
1 'polypeptide(L)'
;NYASDGWFMYASPVLSNAPLPSEKTRALPISCFLTYVPDSLDGLIDHSAELRWLSVKGGGVGGHWSDVRAVSDKAPGPMPFIHTVDADMTAYRQGKTRKGSYAAYMDISHPDIIEFLNMRIPTGDVNRKNLNLHHAVNISDAFMRAVERDEMWDLIDPNDQTVRDSIRARKIWETVLETRYRTGEPYLNFIDTVNRALPQTMKDKGLKIHGSNLCNEIHLPTADDRTAVCCLSSVNLEKYDEWKNTPMIRDLVRFLDNVLQFFIEHAGDEISRARYSAEQERSLGLGAMGWHSYLHKHRIPFESDIAKEKNIEIFDYIKTESVIESVQLAEERGECPDMEGTGRRNSHLLAIAPNANSSI
;
A
#
# COMPACT_ATOMS: atom_id res chain seq x y z
N ASN A 1 -25.05 7.20 12.72
CA ASN A 1 -26.02 7.68 11.73
C ASN A 1 -25.41 7.95 10.34
N TYR A 2 -24.18 8.50 10.22
CA TYR A 2 -23.57 8.82 8.91
C TYR A 2 -23.55 7.65 7.91
N ALA A 3 -23.26 6.42 8.36
CA ALA A 3 -23.30 5.24 7.48
C ALA A 3 -24.72 4.90 7.03
N SER A 4 -25.72 5.06 7.92
CA SER A 4 -27.14 4.84 7.59
C SER A 4 -27.67 5.88 6.60
N ASP A 5 -27.07 7.08 6.60
CA ASP A 5 -27.42 8.18 5.69
C ASP A 5 -26.66 8.04 4.35
N GLY A 6 -25.80 7.03 4.22
CA GLY A 6 -25.00 6.76 3.02
C GLY A 6 -23.89 7.76 2.76
N TRP A 7 -23.44 8.49 3.81
CA TRP A 7 -22.42 9.51 3.69
C TRP A 7 -20.99 8.95 3.61
N PHE A 8 -20.76 7.77 4.16
CA PHE A 8 -19.50 7.04 4.06
C PHE A 8 -19.71 5.53 4.18
N MET A 9 -18.68 4.77 3.83
CA MET A 9 -18.62 3.33 4.02
C MET A 9 -17.30 2.91 4.66
N TYR A 10 -17.40 2.01 5.61
CA TYR A 10 -16.24 1.36 6.20
C TYR A 10 -15.51 0.47 5.18
N ALA A 11 -14.21 0.36 5.30
CA ALA A 11 -13.49 -0.69 4.57
C ALA A 11 -14.00 -2.09 5.02
N SER A 12 -14.07 -3.03 4.08
CA SER A 12 -14.60 -4.37 4.37
C SER A 12 -13.96 -5.05 5.59
N PRO A 13 -12.62 -5.00 5.81
CA PRO A 13 -12.02 -5.58 7.01
C PRO A 13 -12.45 -4.91 8.32
N VAL A 14 -12.77 -3.61 8.30
CA VAL A 14 -13.30 -2.93 9.49
C VAL A 14 -14.66 -3.50 9.88
N LEU A 15 -15.51 -3.80 8.89
CA LEU A 15 -16.82 -4.41 9.14
C LEU A 15 -16.74 -5.91 9.48
N SER A 16 -15.98 -6.67 8.67
CA SER A 16 -15.95 -8.14 8.76
C SER A 16 -15.15 -8.65 9.96
N ASN A 17 -14.18 -7.87 10.42
CA ASN A 17 -13.26 -8.27 11.49
C ASN A 17 -13.48 -7.47 12.79
N ALA A 18 -14.53 -6.65 12.85
CA ALA A 18 -14.91 -5.97 14.09
C ALA A 18 -15.22 -7.02 15.17
N PRO A 19 -14.62 -6.90 16.37
CA PRO A 19 -14.85 -7.88 17.44
C PRO A 19 -16.29 -7.82 17.92
N LEU A 20 -16.96 -8.95 17.93
CA LEU A 20 -18.23 -9.09 18.64
C LEU A 20 -17.95 -9.37 20.13
N PRO A 21 -18.76 -8.84 21.05
CA PRO A 21 -18.56 -9.03 22.49
C PRO A 21 -18.44 -10.49 22.95
N SER A 22 -18.95 -11.43 22.16
CA SER A 22 -19.00 -12.86 22.46
C SER A 22 -17.95 -13.69 21.71
N GLU A 23 -17.16 -13.11 20.79
CA GLU A 23 -16.25 -13.87 19.94
C GLU A 23 -14.78 -13.47 20.16
N LYS A 24 -13.92 -14.49 20.37
CA LYS A 24 -12.46 -14.34 20.25
C LYS A 24 -12.11 -14.35 18.76
N THR A 25 -12.20 -13.22 18.08
CA THR A 25 -11.80 -13.18 16.68
C THR A 25 -10.28 -13.19 16.58
N ARG A 26 -9.72 -13.95 15.63
CA ARG A 26 -8.29 -13.90 15.29
C ARG A 26 -8.00 -12.79 14.28
N ALA A 27 -9.00 -12.34 13.56
CA ALA A 27 -8.90 -11.30 12.55
C ALA A 27 -8.87 -9.91 13.20
N LEU A 28 -8.18 -8.97 12.56
CA LEU A 28 -8.04 -7.59 13.01
C LEU A 28 -8.65 -6.63 11.97
N PRO A 29 -9.20 -5.49 12.38
CA PRO A 29 -9.91 -4.56 11.49
C PRO A 29 -8.97 -3.70 10.63
N ILE A 30 -7.90 -4.31 10.10
CA ILE A 30 -6.90 -3.65 9.26
C ILE A 30 -6.94 -4.24 7.86
N SER A 31 -6.87 -3.37 6.86
CA SER A 31 -7.00 -3.74 5.46
C SER A 31 -5.67 -4.04 4.79
N CYS A 32 -4.62 -3.31 5.13
CA CYS A 32 -3.41 -3.21 4.32
C CYS A 32 -2.15 -3.25 5.17
N PHE A 33 -1.20 -4.05 4.69
CA PHE A 33 0.14 -4.15 5.24
C PHE A 33 1.18 -3.98 4.13
N LEU A 34 2.31 -3.37 4.47
CA LEU A 34 3.46 -3.22 3.58
C LEU A 34 4.67 -3.84 4.29
N THR A 35 5.32 -4.79 3.63
CA THR A 35 6.45 -5.52 4.19
C THR A 35 7.74 -5.21 3.43
N TYR A 36 8.85 -5.35 4.13
CA TYR A 36 10.20 -5.33 3.58
C TYR A 36 10.80 -6.73 3.66
N VAL A 37 11.53 -7.14 2.64
CA VAL A 37 12.19 -8.46 2.58
C VAL A 37 13.70 -8.29 2.66
N PRO A 38 14.32 -8.58 3.82
CA PRO A 38 15.77 -8.51 3.96
C PRO A 38 16.50 -9.59 3.14
N ASP A 39 17.70 -9.26 2.64
CA ASP A 39 18.56 -10.21 1.91
C ASP A 39 19.36 -11.11 2.87
N SER A 40 18.66 -11.88 3.66
CA SER A 40 19.24 -12.91 4.53
C SER A 40 18.30 -14.11 4.65
N LEU A 41 18.83 -15.28 4.97
CA LEU A 41 18.01 -16.47 5.15
C LEU A 41 16.97 -16.28 6.27
N ASP A 42 17.42 -15.72 7.40
CA ASP A 42 16.55 -15.44 8.54
C ASP A 42 15.46 -14.43 8.14
N GLY A 43 15.83 -13.34 7.43
CA GLY A 43 14.88 -12.33 6.94
C GLY A 43 13.84 -12.90 5.97
N LEU A 44 14.23 -13.79 5.06
CA LEU A 44 13.32 -14.47 4.13
C LEU A 44 12.34 -15.41 4.88
N ILE A 45 12.82 -16.13 5.90
CA ILE A 45 12.00 -17.00 6.73
C ILE A 45 11.03 -16.18 7.57
N ASP A 46 11.52 -15.13 8.24
CA ASP A 46 10.72 -14.26 9.10
C ASP A 46 9.64 -13.53 8.29
N HIS A 47 9.99 -13.03 7.10
CA HIS A 47 9.02 -12.43 6.18
C HIS A 47 7.91 -13.43 5.81
N SER A 48 8.29 -14.66 5.46
CA SER A 48 7.33 -15.72 5.11
C SER A 48 6.42 -16.07 6.29
N ALA A 49 6.96 -16.13 7.51
CA ALA A 49 6.19 -16.40 8.72
C ALA A 49 5.21 -15.25 9.02
N GLU A 50 5.69 -14.01 9.04
CA GLU A 50 4.85 -12.84 9.28
C GLU A 50 3.73 -12.71 8.23
N LEU A 51 4.06 -12.88 6.94
CA LEU A 51 3.09 -12.80 5.85
C LEU A 51 1.89 -13.75 6.04
N ARG A 52 2.13 -14.99 6.47
CA ARG A 52 1.07 -15.97 6.77
C ARG A 52 0.15 -15.47 7.87
N TRP A 53 0.72 -14.90 8.93
CA TRP A 53 -0.07 -14.30 10.02
C TRP A 53 -0.86 -13.08 9.55
N LEU A 54 -0.26 -12.16 8.80
CA LEU A 54 -0.95 -10.99 8.25
C LEU A 54 -2.13 -11.40 7.37
N SER A 55 -1.96 -12.42 6.53
CA SER A 55 -3.03 -12.96 5.70
C SER A 55 -4.18 -13.52 6.54
N VAL A 56 -3.89 -14.37 7.53
CA VAL A 56 -4.91 -14.95 8.42
C VAL A 56 -5.61 -13.90 9.28
N LYS A 57 -4.91 -12.80 9.64
CA LYS A 57 -5.49 -11.65 10.35
C LYS A 57 -6.41 -10.80 9.47
N GLY A 58 -6.44 -11.02 8.15
CA GLY A 58 -7.43 -10.45 7.24
C GLY A 58 -6.93 -9.33 6.34
N GLY A 59 -5.64 -9.00 6.36
CA GLY A 59 -5.05 -7.95 5.52
C GLY A 59 -4.50 -8.44 4.18
N GLY A 60 -4.57 -7.58 3.16
CA GLY A 60 -3.78 -7.73 1.94
C GLY A 60 -2.37 -7.18 2.16
N VAL A 61 -1.38 -7.74 1.50
CA VAL A 61 0.02 -7.39 1.73
C VAL A 61 0.71 -6.96 0.43
N GLY A 62 1.49 -5.89 0.49
CA GLY A 62 2.49 -5.53 -0.50
C GLY A 62 3.89 -5.81 0.07
N GLY A 63 4.77 -6.43 -0.69
CA GLY A 63 6.12 -6.74 -0.22
C GLY A 63 7.20 -6.32 -1.19
N HIS A 64 8.26 -5.72 -0.67
CA HIS A 64 9.39 -5.19 -1.43
C HIS A 64 10.53 -6.22 -1.50
N TRP A 65 10.92 -6.59 -2.73
CA TRP A 65 11.89 -7.64 -3.02
C TRP A 65 13.21 -7.14 -3.64
N SER A 66 13.33 -5.84 -3.85
CA SER A 66 14.45 -5.28 -4.63
C SER A 66 15.82 -5.41 -3.96
N ASP A 67 15.85 -5.56 -2.64
CA ASP A 67 17.09 -5.69 -1.90
C ASP A 67 17.55 -7.16 -1.78
N VAL A 68 16.71 -8.12 -2.19
CA VAL A 68 17.10 -9.53 -2.27
C VAL A 68 18.04 -9.74 -3.46
N ARG A 69 19.20 -10.33 -3.20
CA ARG A 69 20.26 -10.56 -4.21
C ARG A 69 19.73 -11.28 -5.45
N ALA A 70 20.31 -10.92 -6.59
CA ALA A 70 19.97 -11.53 -7.86
C ALA A 70 20.40 -13.01 -7.96
N VAL A 71 19.87 -13.70 -8.97
CA VAL A 71 20.26 -15.07 -9.31
C VAL A 71 21.75 -15.15 -9.62
N SER A 72 22.43 -16.16 -9.08
CA SER A 72 23.85 -16.43 -9.29
C SER A 72 24.16 -17.91 -9.08
N ASP A 73 25.40 -18.35 -9.27
CA ASP A 73 25.82 -19.73 -8.96
C ASP A 73 25.61 -20.13 -7.49
N LYS A 74 25.47 -19.14 -6.60
CA LYS A 74 25.35 -19.33 -5.15
C LYS A 74 23.97 -18.95 -4.59
N ALA A 75 23.13 -18.30 -5.38
CA ALA A 75 21.83 -17.80 -4.93
C ALA A 75 20.76 -17.99 -6.02
N PRO A 76 19.54 -18.44 -5.63
CA PRO A 76 18.47 -18.68 -6.61
C PRO A 76 17.75 -17.40 -7.05
N GLY A 77 18.12 -16.23 -6.50
CA GLY A 77 17.39 -14.96 -6.69
C GLY A 77 16.04 -14.91 -5.97
N PRO A 78 15.28 -13.82 -6.13
CA PRO A 78 14.00 -13.64 -5.43
C PRO A 78 12.86 -14.53 -5.96
N MET A 79 12.87 -14.93 -7.24
CA MET A 79 11.74 -15.58 -7.89
C MET A 79 11.26 -16.88 -7.23
N PRO A 80 12.11 -17.81 -6.78
CA PRO A 80 11.65 -19.01 -6.08
C PRO A 80 11.01 -18.70 -4.72
N PHE A 81 11.47 -17.68 -4.02
CA PHE A 81 10.84 -17.25 -2.76
C PHE A 81 9.49 -16.58 -2.99
N ILE A 82 9.36 -15.76 -4.03
CA ILE A 82 8.06 -15.22 -4.46
C ILE A 82 7.10 -16.36 -4.82
N HIS A 83 7.59 -17.46 -5.41
CA HIS A 83 6.77 -18.64 -5.70
C HIS A 83 6.24 -19.32 -4.42
N THR A 84 7.02 -19.35 -3.33
CA THR A 84 6.48 -19.84 -2.05
C THR A 84 5.37 -18.94 -1.52
N VAL A 85 5.48 -17.64 -1.68
CA VAL A 85 4.41 -16.69 -1.33
C VAL A 85 3.15 -16.92 -2.18
N ASP A 86 3.28 -17.23 -3.46
CA ASP A 86 2.15 -17.58 -4.34
C ASP A 86 1.36 -18.76 -3.80
N ALA A 87 2.05 -19.81 -3.36
CA ALA A 87 1.43 -20.96 -2.72
C ALA A 87 0.80 -20.62 -1.36
N ASP A 88 1.48 -19.84 -0.54
CA ASP A 88 1.00 -19.42 0.77
C ASP A 88 -0.33 -18.64 0.66
N MET A 89 -0.48 -17.77 -0.34
CA MET A 89 -1.70 -17.00 -0.53
C MET A 89 -2.91 -17.85 -0.90
N THR A 90 -2.70 -19.02 -1.44
CA THR A 90 -3.80 -19.98 -1.69
C THR A 90 -4.17 -20.78 -0.43
N ALA A 91 -3.20 -21.03 0.46
CA ALA A 91 -3.36 -21.80 1.69
C ALA A 91 -3.88 -20.95 2.87
N TYR A 92 -3.23 -19.80 3.13
CA TYR A 92 -3.52 -18.92 4.27
C TYR A 92 -4.57 -17.87 3.89
N ARG A 93 -5.85 -18.25 4.03
CA ARG A 93 -6.98 -17.42 3.62
C ARG A 93 -7.34 -16.37 4.68
N GLN A 94 -7.82 -15.22 4.24
CA GLN A 94 -8.36 -14.15 5.10
C GLN A 94 -9.72 -14.52 5.74
N GLY A 95 -10.40 -15.55 5.24
CA GLY A 95 -11.69 -16.03 5.72
C GLY A 95 -12.26 -17.10 4.79
N LYS A 96 -13.53 -17.47 4.99
CA LYS A 96 -14.17 -18.53 4.18
C LYS A 96 -14.23 -18.21 2.69
N THR A 97 -14.46 -16.96 2.33
CA THR A 97 -14.70 -16.48 0.96
C THR A 97 -13.54 -15.69 0.37
N ARG A 98 -12.61 -15.15 1.19
CA ARG A 98 -11.46 -14.35 0.74
C ARG A 98 -10.18 -15.16 0.82
N LYS A 99 -9.51 -15.30 -0.33
CA LYS A 99 -8.15 -15.84 -0.40
C LYS A 99 -7.16 -14.83 0.17
N GLY A 100 -5.97 -15.28 0.56
CA GLY A 100 -4.82 -14.41 0.78
C GLY A 100 -4.50 -13.65 -0.50
N SER A 101 -4.00 -12.43 -0.37
CA SER A 101 -3.68 -11.58 -1.53
C SER A 101 -2.38 -10.83 -1.26
N TYR A 102 -1.50 -10.83 -2.26
CA TYR A 102 -0.18 -10.24 -2.17
C TYR A 102 0.22 -9.56 -3.48
N ALA A 103 0.93 -8.43 -3.38
CA ALA A 103 1.60 -7.80 -4.51
C ALA A 103 3.11 -7.72 -4.23
N ALA A 104 3.92 -8.30 -5.12
CA ALA A 104 5.37 -8.19 -5.07
C ALA A 104 5.84 -6.90 -5.76
N TYR A 105 6.73 -6.16 -5.12
CA TYR A 105 7.34 -4.93 -5.65
C TYR A 105 8.81 -5.16 -5.94
N MET A 106 9.26 -4.75 -7.13
CA MET A 106 10.67 -4.84 -7.54
C MET A 106 11.10 -3.59 -8.28
N ASP A 107 12.32 -3.13 -8.02
CA ASP A 107 12.91 -1.97 -8.69
C ASP A 107 13.27 -2.31 -10.13
N ILE A 108 13.07 -1.35 -11.02
CA ILE A 108 13.34 -1.48 -12.46
C ILE A 108 14.83 -1.73 -12.77
N SER A 109 15.73 -1.51 -11.81
CA SER A 109 17.17 -1.74 -11.92
C SER A 109 17.62 -3.12 -11.41
N HIS A 110 16.71 -3.94 -10.87
CA HIS A 110 17.07 -5.28 -10.38
C HIS A 110 17.45 -6.22 -11.53
N PRO A 111 18.51 -7.05 -11.41
CA PRO A 111 18.94 -7.96 -12.49
C PRO A 111 17.85 -8.94 -12.95
N ASP A 112 17.02 -9.43 -12.03
CA ASP A 112 15.95 -10.37 -12.34
C ASP A 112 14.64 -9.71 -12.81
N ILE A 113 14.65 -8.40 -13.12
CA ILE A 113 13.45 -7.63 -13.46
C ILE A 113 12.70 -8.21 -14.67
N ILE A 114 13.39 -8.69 -15.69
CA ILE A 114 12.75 -9.23 -16.90
C ILE A 114 12.00 -10.52 -16.59
N GLU A 115 12.54 -11.38 -15.73
CA GLU A 115 11.85 -12.58 -15.26
C GLU A 115 10.66 -12.21 -14.39
N PHE A 116 10.83 -11.26 -13.48
CA PHE A 116 9.77 -10.75 -12.63
C PHE A 116 8.60 -10.17 -13.43
N LEU A 117 8.85 -9.39 -14.47
CA LEU A 117 7.81 -8.87 -15.36
C LEU A 117 6.98 -9.99 -16.00
N ASN A 118 7.63 -11.10 -16.33
CA ASN A 118 7.01 -12.25 -17.01
C ASN A 118 6.44 -13.30 -16.04
N MET A 119 6.46 -13.08 -14.73
CA MET A 119 6.08 -14.10 -13.76
C MET A 119 4.62 -14.57 -13.88
N ARG A 120 3.71 -13.71 -14.36
CA ARG A 120 2.30 -14.04 -14.56
C ARG A 120 1.95 -14.65 -15.93
N ILE A 121 2.92 -14.74 -16.83
CA ILE A 121 2.71 -15.38 -18.13
C ILE A 121 2.89 -16.89 -17.95
N PRO A 122 1.84 -17.73 -18.21
CA PRO A 122 1.84 -19.14 -17.87
C PRO A 122 2.63 -20.00 -18.88
N THR A 123 3.86 -19.57 -19.22
CA THR A 123 4.76 -20.28 -20.13
C THR A 123 6.14 -20.40 -19.53
N GLY A 124 6.85 -21.51 -19.79
CA GLY A 124 8.18 -21.78 -19.25
C GLY A 124 8.14 -22.64 -17.97
N ASP A 125 9.17 -22.49 -17.13
CA ASP A 125 9.27 -23.24 -15.87
C ASP A 125 8.21 -22.82 -14.88
N VAL A 126 7.29 -23.71 -14.54
CA VAL A 126 6.16 -23.48 -13.64
C VAL A 126 6.61 -23.08 -12.23
N ASN A 127 7.78 -23.55 -11.77
CA ASN A 127 8.31 -23.22 -10.44
C ASN A 127 8.81 -21.76 -10.33
N ARG A 128 8.87 -21.07 -11.46
CA ARG A 128 9.28 -19.66 -11.54
C ARG A 128 8.11 -18.75 -11.97
N LYS A 129 6.87 -19.27 -11.93
CA LYS A 129 5.65 -18.54 -12.29
C LYS A 129 4.75 -18.36 -11.08
N ASN A 130 4.14 -17.17 -11.00
CA ASN A 130 3.36 -16.73 -9.85
C ASN A 130 2.01 -16.20 -10.35
N LEU A 131 1.06 -17.12 -10.57
CA LEU A 131 -0.21 -16.81 -11.24
C LEU A 131 -1.29 -16.26 -10.30
N ASN A 132 -1.12 -16.45 -8.98
CA ASN A 132 -2.07 -15.99 -7.97
C ASN A 132 -1.67 -14.65 -7.32
N LEU A 133 -0.44 -14.19 -7.54
CA LEU A 133 0.06 -12.91 -7.01
C LEU A 133 -0.13 -11.78 -8.01
N HIS A 134 -0.18 -10.57 -7.47
CA HIS A 134 0.00 -9.34 -8.21
C HIS A 134 1.47 -8.92 -8.19
N HIS A 135 1.88 -8.06 -9.12
CA HIS A 135 3.22 -7.50 -9.11
C HIS A 135 3.24 -6.04 -9.52
N ALA A 136 4.26 -5.34 -9.08
CA ALA A 136 4.46 -3.91 -9.29
C ALA A 136 5.93 -3.61 -9.55
N VAL A 137 6.20 -2.62 -10.37
CA VAL A 137 7.54 -2.16 -10.67
C VAL A 137 7.75 -0.78 -10.06
N ASN A 138 8.79 -0.64 -9.24
CA ASN A 138 9.26 0.65 -8.78
C ASN A 138 10.08 1.33 -9.89
N ILE A 139 9.62 2.48 -10.30
CA ILE A 139 10.17 3.26 -11.41
C ILE A 139 10.81 4.52 -10.84
N SER A 140 12.12 4.69 -11.09
CA SER A 140 12.83 5.91 -10.71
C SER A 140 12.71 7.01 -11.76
N ASP A 141 12.87 8.25 -11.34
CA ASP A 141 12.95 9.40 -12.24
C ASP A 141 14.15 9.27 -13.20
N ALA A 142 15.26 8.66 -12.73
CA ALA A 142 16.44 8.41 -13.54
C ALA A 142 16.13 7.44 -14.69
N PHE A 143 15.39 6.36 -14.41
CA PHE A 143 14.96 5.42 -15.44
C PHE A 143 14.08 6.10 -16.50
N MET A 144 13.09 6.90 -16.08
CA MET A 144 12.22 7.59 -17.04
C MET A 144 12.97 8.59 -17.91
N ARG A 145 13.99 9.28 -17.37
CA ARG A 145 14.89 10.10 -18.19
C ARG A 145 15.72 9.28 -19.17
N ALA A 146 16.19 8.10 -18.77
CA ALA A 146 16.90 7.19 -19.68
C ALA A 146 15.97 6.66 -20.78
N VAL A 147 14.71 6.38 -20.50
CA VAL A 147 13.69 6.02 -21.50
C VAL A 147 13.48 7.15 -22.51
N GLU A 148 13.33 8.39 -22.03
CA GLU A 148 13.13 9.55 -22.88
C GLU A 148 14.32 9.77 -23.84
N ARG A 149 15.56 9.61 -23.35
CA ARG A 149 16.81 9.81 -24.10
C ARG A 149 17.29 8.58 -24.87
N ASP A 150 16.59 7.46 -24.74
CA ASP A 150 16.98 6.16 -25.32
C ASP A 150 18.37 5.69 -24.89
N GLU A 151 18.68 5.88 -23.61
CA GLU A 151 19.97 5.52 -23.01
C GLU A 151 20.00 4.04 -22.56
N MET A 152 21.21 3.52 -22.30
CA MET A 152 21.39 2.23 -21.63
C MET A 152 21.01 2.36 -20.17
N TRP A 153 20.46 1.27 -19.62
CA TRP A 153 20.07 1.15 -18.22
C TRP A 153 20.74 -0.06 -17.61
N ASP A 154 21.51 0.18 -16.56
CA ASP A 154 22.24 -0.88 -15.88
C ASP A 154 21.32 -1.61 -14.89
N LEU A 155 21.40 -2.94 -14.93
CA LEU A 155 20.78 -3.83 -13.96
C LEU A 155 21.82 -4.17 -12.90
N ILE A 156 21.58 -3.72 -11.67
CA ILE A 156 22.55 -3.70 -10.59
C ILE A 156 22.14 -4.66 -9.49
N ASP A 157 23.02 -5.59 -9.13
CA ASP A 157 22.79 -6.51 -8.01
C ASP A 157 22.80 -5.73 -6.69
N PRO A 158 21.73 -5.79 -5.89
CA PRO A 158 21.63 -5.03 -4.64
C PRO A 158 22.67 -5.46 -3.60
N ASN A 159 23.13 -6.72 -3.64
CA ASN A 159 24.04 -7.26 -2.64
C ASN A 159 25.49 -6.74 -2.79
N ASP A 160 26.00 -6.68 -4.00
CA ASP A 160 27.41 -6.32 -4.26
C ASP A 160 27.58 -5.07 -5.13
N GLN A 161 26.49 -4.45 -5.54
CA GLN A 161 26.43 -3.25 -6.38
C GLN A 161 27.10 -3.42 -7.75
N THR A 162 27.25 -4.67 -8.21
CA THR A 162 27.82 -4.94 -9.55
C THR A 162 26.74 -4.84 -10.62
N VAL A 163 27.13 -4.29 -11.77
CA VAL A 163 26.30 -4.31 -12.98
C VAL A 163 26.32 -5.73 -13.54
N ARG A 164 25.16 -6.37 -13.56
CA ARG A 164 24.99 -7.74 -14.09
C ARG A 164 24.65 -7.73 -15.58
N ASP A 165 23.92 -6.72 -16.03
CA ASP A 165 23.56 -6.53 -17.44
C ASP A 165 23.27 -5.05 -17.69
N SER A 166 23.24 -4.66 -18.97
CA SER A 166 22.88 -3.31 -19.39
C SER A 166 21.97 -3.40 -20.62
N ILE A 167 20.77 -2.90 -20.50
CA ILE A 167 19.72 -3.00 -21.52
C ILE A 167 19.24 -1.59 -21.87
N ARG A 168 18.83 -1.33 -23.13
CA ARG A 168 18.20 -0.05 -23.46
C ARG A 168 16.97 0.19 -22.57
N ALA A 169 16.93 1.32 -21.88
CA ALA A 169 15.84 1.69 -20.99
C ALA A 169 14.48 1.63 -21.72
N ARG A 170 14.43 2.10 -22.96
CA ARG A 170 13.22 2.05 -23.79
C ARG A 170 12.75 0.61 -24.03
N LYS A 171 13.66 -0.35 -24.20
CA LYS A 171 13.32 -1.77 -24.38
C LYS A 171 12.71 -2.38 -23.12
N ILE A 172 13.24 -2.04 -21.95
CA ILE A 172 12.65 -2.47 -20.67
C ILE A 172 11.23 -1.86 -20.53
N TRP A 173 11.08 -0.56 -20.82
CA TRP A 173 9.81 0.13 -20.77
C TRP A 173 8.75 -0.46 -21.71
N GLU A 174 9.14 -0.79 -22.94
CA GLU A 174 8.27 -1.52 -23.89
C GLU A 174 7.82 -2.86 -23.30
N THR A 175 8.74 -3.61 -22.67
CA THR A 175 8.39 -4.88 -22.02
C THR A 175 7.38 -4.69 -20.88
N VAL A 176 7.56 -3.65 -20.05
CA VAL A 176 6.61 -3.29 -18.99
C VAL A 176 5.23 -3.01 -19.58
N LEU A 177 5.16 -2.17 -20.59
CA LEU A 177 3.88 -1.78 -21.23
C LEU A 177 3.21 -2.96 -21.95
N GLU A 178 3.97 -3.79 -22.66
CA GLU A 178 3.46 -4.99 -23.34
C GLU A 178 2.90 -5.99 -22.32
N THR A 179 3.63 -6.26 -21.24
CA THR A 179 3.17 -7.15 -20.17
C THR A 179 1.89 -6.60 -19.54
N ARG A 180 1.87 -5.31 -19.26
CA ARG A 180 0.69 -4.63 -18.70
C ARG A 180 -0.52 -4.69 -19.64
N TYR A 181 -0.31 -4.50 -20.94
CA TYR A 181 -1.36 -4.64 -21.95
C TYR A 181 -1.96 -6.05 -21.99
N ARG A 182 -1.10 -7.07 -21.89
CA ARG A 182 -1.52 -8.49 -21.96
C ARG A 182 -2.17 -9.01 -20.69
N THR A 183 -1.73 -8.55 -19.52
CA THR A 183 -2.11 -9.15 -18.22
C THR A 183 -2.85 -8.20 -17.29
N GLY A 184 -2.90 -6.90 -17.59
CA GLY A 184 -3.38 -5.85 -16.68
C GLY A 184 -2.33 -5.40 -15.65
N GLU A 185 -1.17 -6.03 -15.60
CA GLU A 185 -0.08 -5.79 -14.64
C GLU A 185 1.28 -5.78 -15.35
N PRO A 186 2.35 -5.25 -14.73
CA PRO A 186 2.51 -4.80 -13.35
C PRO A 186 1.82 -3.47 -13.03
N TYR A 187 1.64 -3.16 -11.72
CA TYR A 187 1.41 -1.79 -11.28
C TYR A 187 2.66 -0.95 -11.53
N LEU A 188 2.47 0.34 -11.80
CA LEU A 188 3.56 1.31 -11.96
C LEU A 188 3.66 2.15 -10.70
N ASN A 189 4.76 2.04 -9.99
CA ASN A 189 5.03 2.76 -8.76
C ASN A 189 6.19 3.73 -8.94
N PHE A 190 5.92 5.04 -8.97
CA PHE A 190 6.95 6.09 -9.14
C PHE A 190 7.63 6.39 -7.80
N ILE A 191 8.60 5.57 -7.46
CA ILE A 191 9.19 5.49 -6.11
C ILE A 191 9.85 6.80 -5.65
N ASP A 192 10.46 7.56 -6.54
CA ASP A 192 11.07 8.84 -6.18
C ASP A 192 10.02 9.89 -5.85
N THR A 193 8.89 9.87 -6.56
CA THR A 193 7.78 10.80 -6.31
C THR A 193 7.19 10.58 -4.92
N VAL A 194 6.95 9.34 -4.53
CA VAL A 194 6.38 9.03 -3.21
C VAL A 194 7.36 9.35 -2.08
N ASN A 195 8.65 9.08 -2.26
CA ASN A 195 9.67 9.44 -1.27
C ASN A 195 9.85 10.96 -1.14
N ARG A 196 9.69 11.72 -2.23
CA ARG A 196 9.68 13.20 -2.14
C ARG A 196 8.50 13.74 -1.32
N ALA A 197 7.37 13.05 -1.36
CA ALA A 197 6.16 13.44 -0.62
C ALA A 197 6.16 13.04 0.86
N LEU A 198 7.08 12.17 1.29
CA LEU A 198 7.20 11.75 2.68
C LEU A 198 7.37 12.95 3.62
N PRO A 199 6.70 13.01 4.80
CA PRO A 199 6.88 14.07 5.78
C PRO A 199 8.35 14.31 6.14
N GLN A 200 8.73 15.57 6.33
CA GLN A 200 10.14 15.93 6.57
C GLN A 200 10.69 15.27 7.84
N THR A 201 9.90 15.20 8.92
CA THR A 201 10.28 14.51 10.18
C THR A 201 10.65 13.04 9.96
N MET A 202 9.94 12.36 9.06
CA MET A 202 10.23 10.97 8.71
C MET A 202 11.51 10.85 7.86
N LYS A 203 11.75 11.79 6.94
CA LYS A 203 13.00 11.87 6.17
C LYS A 203 14.20 12.12 7.07
N ASP A 204 14.07 13.02 8.05
CA ASP A 204 15.13 13.37 9.00
C ASP A 204 15.50 12.17 9.90
N LYS A 205 14.57 11.23 10.09
CA LYS A 205 14.79 9.92 10.75
C LYS A 205 15.37 8.86 9.83
N GLY A 206 15.61 9.17 8.55
CA GLY A 206 16.11 8.22 7.56
C GLY A 206 15.08 7.20 7.07
N LEU A 207 13.80 7.43 7.34
CA LEU A 207 12.73 6.52 6.88
C LEU A 207 12.56 6.61 5.37
N LYS A 208 12.29 5.47 4.75
CA LYS A 208 12.18 5.33 3.30
C LYS A 208 10.98 4.47 2.92
N ILE A 209 10.28 4.87 1.88
CA ILE A 209 9.25 4.09 1.21
C ILE A 209 9.93 3.18 0.19
N HIS A 210 9.76 1.87 0.33
CA HIS A 210 10.36 0.88 -0.57
C HIS A 210 9.35 0.33 -1.59
N GLY A 211 8.07 0.38 -1.30
CA GLY A 211 7.00 -0.12 -2.15
C GLY A 211 5.65 0.44 -1.75
N SER A 212 4.60 -0.33 -2.01
CA SER A 212 3.24 0.03 -1.64
C SER A 212 2.48 -1.19 -1.13
N ASN A 213 1.21 -1.01 -0.78
CA ASN A 213 0.30 -2.09 -0.38
C ASN A 213 -0.15 -2.94 -1.59
N LEU A 214 -1.07 -3.88 -1.34
CA LEU A 214 -1.64 -4.77 -2.35
C LEU A 214 -2.19 -4.05 -3.59
N CYS A 215 -2.83 -2.89 -3.40
CA CYS A 215 -3.54 -2.18 -4.47
C CYS A 215 -2.81 -0.91 -4.97
N ASN A 216 -1.60 -0.65 -4.47
CA ASN A 216 -0.72 0.45 -4.88
C ASN A 216 -1.25 1.88 -4.57
N GLU A 217 -2.09 2.02 -3.54
CA GLU A 217 -2.61 3.33 -3.12
C GLU A 217 -2.00 3.86 -1.82
N ILE A 218 -1.24 3.04 -1.09
CA ILE A 218 -0.66 3.39 0.22
C ILE A 218 0.86 3.35 0.16
N HIS A 219 1.51 4.43 0.50
CA HIS A 219 2.95 4.59 0.47
C HIS A 219 3.45 5.00 1.86
N LEU A 220 3.97 4.03 2.60
CA LEU A 220 4.45 4.17 3.96
C LEU A 220 5.86 3.56 4.09
N PRO A 221 6.69 4.06 5.03
CA PRO A 221 8.02 3.52 5.25
C PRO A 221 7.99 2.08 5.75
N THR A 222 8.91 1.28 5.23
CA THR A 222 9.15 -0.09 5.67
C THR A 222 10.63 -0.32 5.96
N ALA A 223 10.96 -1.27 6.83
CA ALA A 223 12.32 -1.65 7.17
C ALA A 223 12.34 -3.07 7.78
N ASP A 224 13.51 -3.58 8.14
CA ASP A 224 13.68 -4.89 8.79
C ASP A 224 12.82 -5.05 10.04
N ASP A 225 12.63 -3.97 10.79
CA ASP A 225 11.85 -3.91 12.03
C ASP A 225 10.44 -3.31 11.84
N ARG A 226 10.07 -2.96 10.59
CA ARG A 226 8.90 -2.13 10.32
C ARG A 226 8.05 -2.68 9.17
N THR A 227 6.87 -3.21 9.51
CA THR A 227 5.80 -3.55 8.58
C THR A 227 4.73 -2.47 8.66
N ALA A 228 4.56 -1.68 7.61
CA ALA A 228 3.62 -0.56 7.65
C ALA A 228 2.16 -1.02 7.63
N VAL A 229 1.30 -0.25 8.28
CA VAL A 229 -0.11 -0.56 8.51
C VAL A 229 -0.98 0.63 8.14
N CYS A 230 -2.08 0.37 7.44
CA CYS A 230 -3.06 1.42 7.16
C CYS A 230 -4.50 0.97 7.42
N CYS A 231 -5.26 1.88 8.02
CA CYS A 231 -6.67 1.72 8.36
C CYS A 231 -7.52 2.57 7.42
N LEU A 232 -8.48 1.97 6.71
CA LEU A 232 -9.20 2.59 5.60
C LEU A 232 -10.69 2.78 5.87
N SER A 233 -11.24 3.87 5.31
CA SER A 233 -12.68 4.10 5.08
C SER A 233 -12.85 5.09 3.92
N SER A 234 -14.05 5.17 3.33
CA SER A 234 -14.28 6.06 2.19
C SER A 234 -15.55 6.88 2.37
N VAL A 235 -15.45 8.20 2.18
CA VAL A 235 -16.61 9.10 2.16
C VAL A 235 -17.30 9.05 0.81
N ASN A 236 -18.62 9.24 0.81
CA ASN A 236 -19.42 9.26 -0.41
C ASN A 236 -19.56 10.70 -0.92
N LEU A 237 -18.84 11.01 -1.99
CA LEU A 237 -18.84 12.36 -2.59
C LEU A 237 -20.16 12.71 -3.26
N GLU A 238 -20.98 11.73 -3.67
CA GLU A 238 -22.35 12.02 -4.17
C GLU A 238 -23.17 12.81 -3.14
N LYS A 239 -22.89 12.56 -1.86
CA LYS A 239 -23.55 13.19 -0.72
C LYS A 239 -22.77 14.40 -0.15
N TYR A 240 -21.78 14.92 -0.86
CA TYR A 240 -20.92 16.01 -0.41
C TYR A 240 -21.73 17.21 0.13
N ASP A 241 -22.75 17.65 -0.61
CA ASP A 241 -23.56 18.80 -0.22
C ASP A 241 -24.39 18.58 1.07
N GLU A 242 -24.60 17.31 1.45
CA GLU A 242 -25.32 16.95 2.66
C GLU A 242 -24.38 16.95 3.88
N TRP A 243 -23.15 16.44 3.74
CA TRP A 243 -22.24 16.28 4.85
C TRP A 243 -21.14 17.38 4.96
N LYS A 244 -20.92 18.19 3.94
CA LYS A 244 -20.02 19.32 4.07
C LYS A 244 -20.52 20.25 5.20
N ASN A 245 -19.61 20.83 5.94
CA ASN A 245 -19.87 21.66 7.11
C ASN A 245 -20.48 20.89 8.31
N THR A 246 -20.46 19.56 8.32
CA THR A 246 -20.76 18.73 9.49
C THR A 246 -19.45 18.22 10.12
N PRO A 247 -19.45 17.72 11.34
CA PRO A 247 -18.24 17.15 11.95
C PRO A 247 -17.80 15.79 11.39
N MET A 248 -18.49 15.25 10.36
CA MET A 248 -18.31 13.89 9.89
C MET A 248 -16.84 13.52 9.56
N ILE A 249 -16.10 14.39 8.86
CA ILE A 249 -14.70 14.11 8.51
C ILE A 249 -13.84 13.96 9.76
N ARG A 250 -14.01 14.84 10.75
CA ARG A 250 -13.29 14.77 12.04
C ARG A 250 -13.65 13.51 12.81
N ASP A 251 -14.93 13.20 12.89
CA ASP A 251 -15.43 11.99 13.57
C ASP A 251 -14.85 10.72 12.91
N LEU A 252 -14.71 10.70 11.57
CA LEU A 252 -14.13 9.56 10.85
C LEU A 252 -12.62 9.43 11.10
N VAL A 253 -11.88 10.53 11.17
CA VAL A 253 -10.44 10.49 11.53
C VAL A 253 -10.26 9.95 12.94
N ARG A 254 -11.04 10.44 13.91
CA ARG A 254 -11.07 9.94 15.29
C ARG A 254 -11.45 8.47 15.35
N PHE A 255 -12.44 8.05 14.59
CA PHE A 255 -12.85 6.66 14.50
C PHE A 255 -11.72 5.77 13.97
N LEU A 256 -11.05 6.17 12.89
CA LEU A 256 -9.93 5.41 12.32
C LEU A 256 -8.73 5.36 13.27
N ASP A 257 -8.41 6.44 14.01
CA ASP A 257 -7.39 6.42 15.06
C ASP A 257 -7.74 5.43 16.18
N ASN A 258 -9.03 5.31 16.55
CA ASN A 258 -9.52 4.34 17.52
C ASN A 258 -9.41 2.89 16.99
N VAL A 259 -9.72 2.66 15.70
CA VAL A 259 -9.55 1.34 15.08
C VAL A 259 -8.07 0.93 15.05
N LEU A 260 -7.19 1.88 14.74
CA LEU A 260 -5.74 1.65 14.78
C LEU A 260 -5.25 1.39 16.21
N GLN A 261 -5.78 2.10 17.21
CA GLN A 261 -5.47 1.84 18.62
C GLN A 261 -5.89 0.44 19.03
N PHE A 262 -7.08 0.00 18.63
CA PHE A 262 -7.53 -1.37 18.85
C PHE A 262 -6.58 -2.40 18.23
N PHE A 263 -6.10 -2.15 17.01
CA PHE A 263 -5.09 -3.00 16.37
C PHE A 263 -3.82 -3.08 17.21
N ILE A 264 -3.27 -1.95 17.64
CA ILE A 264 -2.04 -1.88 18.45
C ILE A 264 -2.17 -2.71 19.74
N GLU A 265 -3.31 -2.61 20.41
CA GLU A 265 -3.57 -3.30 21.68
C GLU A 265 -3.79 -4.82 21.52
N HIS A 266 -4.21 -5.27 20.33
CA HIS A 266 -4.59 -6.67 20.08
C HIS A 266 -3.66 -7.40 19.09
N ALA A 267 -2.71 -6.72 18.51
CA ALA A 267 -1.68 -7.32 17.65
C ALA A 267 -0.72 -8.18 18.51
N GLY A 268 -0.68 -9.47 18.24
CA GLY A 268 0.21 -10.40 18.93
C GLY A 268 1.67 -10.26 18.50
N ASP A 269 2.56 -10.98 19.18
CA ASP A 269 4.01 -10.93 18.92
C ASP A 269 4.37 -11.48 17.53
N GLU A 270 3.52 -12.31 16.96
CA GLU A 270 3.67 -12.85 15.60
C GLU A 270 3.62 -11.79 14.49
N ILE A 271 3.15 -10.58 14.80
CA ILE A 271 3.11 -9.41 13.91
C ILE A 271 3.66 -8.16 14.63
N SER A 272 4.70 -8.35 15.44
CA SER A 272 5.30 -7.29 16.26
C SER A 272 5.83 -6.13 15.42
N ARG A 273 6.37 -6.38 14.22
CA ARG A 273 6.82 -5.32 13.29
C ARG A 273 5.66 -4.43 12.83
N ALA A 274 4.48 -5.02 12.59
CA ALA A 274 3.28 -4.27 12.22
C ALA A 274 2.75 -3.45 13.40
N ARG A 275 2.74 -4.01 14.63
CA ARG A 275 2.40 -3.27 15.85
C ARG A 275 3.32 -2.08 16.06
N TYR A 276 4.63 -2.31 15.97
CA TYR A 276 5.65 -1.27 16.11
C TYR A 276 5.44 -0.13 15.10
N SER A 277 5.29 -0.45 13.82
CA SER A 277 5.04 0.56 12.78
C SER A 277 3.77 1.37 13.06
N ALA A 278 2.68 0.69 13.44
CA ALA A 278 1.43 1.35 13.77
C ALA A 278 1.56 2.32 14.96
N GLU A 279 2.35 1.97 15.98
CA GLU A 279 2.66 2.85 17.12
C GLU A 279 3.48 4.07 16.69
N GLN A 280 4.50 3.86 15.82
CA GLN A 280 5.43 4.92 15.41
C GLN A 280 4.78 5.97 14.51
N GLU A 281 3.97 5.57 13.55
CA GLU A 281 3.49 6.48 12.51
C GLU A 281 1.98 6.78 12.56
N ARG A 282 1.17 5.94 13.17
CA ARG A 282 -0.29 6.08 13.29
C ARG A 282 -0.97 6.50 11.99
N SER A 283 -0.62 5.83 10.90
CA SER A 283 -1.11 6.16 9.56
C SER A 283 -2.58 5.79 9.37
N LEU A 284 -3.34 6.69 8.79
CA LEU A 284 -4.74 6.53 8.42
C LEU A 284 -4.92 6.73 6.92
N GLY A 285 -5.98 6.16 6.36
CA GLY A 285 -6.32 6.27 4.95
C GLY A 285 -7.81 6.56 4.74
N LEU A 286 -8.25 7.78 5.06
CA LEU A 286 -9.59 8.22 4.69
C LEU A 286 -9.63 8.52 3.21
N GLY A 287 -10.42 7.78 2.45
CA GLY A 287 -10.59 7.89 1.01
C GLY A 287 -11.95 8.43 0.61
N ALA A 288 -12.24 8.32 -0.69
CA ALA A 288 -13.49 8.79 -1.27
C ALA A 288 -14.01 7.82 -2.34
N MET A 289 -15.35 7.78 -2.48
CA MET A 289 -16.08 7.11 -3.55
C MET A 289 -17.17 8.05 -4.06
N GLY A 290 -17.82 7.69 -5.17
CA GLY A 290 -18.99 8.45 -5.67
C GLY A 290 -18.65 9.73 -6.44
N TRP A 291 -17.39 9.97 -6.84
CA TRP A 291 -17.01 11.15 -7.62
C TRP A 291 -17.78 11.28 -8.94
N HIS A 292 -17.86 10.19 -9.70
CA HIS A 292 -18.62 10.19 -10.94
C HIS A 292 -20.11 10.48 -10.71
N SER A 293 -20.70 9.90 -9.65
CA SER A 293 -22.11 10.15 -9.27
C SER A 293 -22.33 11.60 -8.87
N TYR A 294 -21.39 12.22 -8.15
CA TYR A 294 -21.43 13.65 -7.84
C TYR A 294 -21.45 14.51 -9.10
N LEU A 295 -20.53 14.26 -10.03
CA LEU A 295 -20.45 14.99 -11.28
C LEU A 295 -21.74 14.82 -12.12
N HIS A 296 -22.26 13.60 -12.20
CA HIS A 296 -23.48 13.31 -12.92
C HIS A 296 -24.69 14.04 -12.32
N LYS A 297 -24.83 14.01 -10.99
CA LYS A 297 -25.88 14.73 -10.24
C LYS A 297 -25.86 16.23 -10.55
N HIS A 298 -24.68 16.82 -10.64
CA HIS A 298 -24.48 18.24 -10.91
C HIS A 298 -24.38 18.59 -12.40
N ARG A 299 -24.50 17.58 -13.30
CA ARG A 299 -24.36 17.74 -14.75
C ARG A 299 -23.02 18.36 -15.17
N ILE A 300 -21.96 17.98 -14.50
CA ILE A 300 -20.57 18.42 -14.75
C ILE A 300 -19.88 17.38 -15.60
N PRO A 301 -19.37 17.72 -16.82
CA PRO A 301 -18.57 16.80 -17.61
C PRO A 301 -17.28 16.42 -16.89
N PHE A 302 -16.91 15.14 -16.93
CA PHE A 302 -15.78 14.58 -16.19
C PHE A 302 -14.44 15.30 -16.50
N GLU A 303 -14.19 15.64 -17.75
CA GLU A 303 -12.95 16.28 -18.23
C GLU A 303 -12.98 17.82 -18.20
N SER A 304 -14.02 18.43 -17.60
CA SER A 304 -14.18 19.87 -17.57
C SER A 304 -13.30 20.54 -16.51
N ASP A 305 -12.97 21.83 -16.70
CA ASP A 305 -12.29 22.62 -15.70
C ASP A 305 -13.10 22.76 -14.40
N ILE A 306 -14.44 22.81 -14.52
CA ILE A 306 -15.34 22.81 -13.35
C ILE A 306 -15.15 21.54 -12.52
N ALA A 307 -14.97 20.37 -13.16
CA ALA A 307 -14.71 19.13 -12.43
C ALA A 307 -13.37 19.21 -11.69
N LYS A 308 -12.34 19.77 -12.30
CA LYS A 308 -11.03 19.98 -11.64
C LYS A 308 -11.15 20.93 -10.43
N GLU A 309 -11.85 22.05 -10.58
CA GLU A 309 -12.08 23.01 -9.49
C GLU A 309 -12.82 22.34 -8.33
N LYS A 310 -13.88 21.59 -8.62
CA LYS A 310 -14.65 20.87 -7.61
C LYS A 310 -13.82 19.75 -6.93
N ASN A 311 -12.97 19.07 -7.66
CA ASN A 311 -12.06 18.10 -7.09
C ASN A 311 -11.11 18.75 -6.07
N ILE A 312 -10.52 19.89 -6.42
CA ILE A 312 -9.64 20.65 -5.54
C ILE A 312 -10.42 21.11 -4.29
N GLU A 313 -11.58 21.75 -4.48
CA GLU A 313 -12.43 22.23 -3.38
C GLU A 313 -12.75 21.14 -2.37
N ILE A 314 -13.22 19.99 -2.86
CA ILE A 314 -13.68 18.88 -2.02
C ILE A 314 -12.50 18.24 -1.27
N PHE A 315 -11.39 17.98 -1.95
CA PHE A 315 -10.25 17.33 -1.30
C PHE A 315 -9.45 18.26 -0.39
N ASP A 316 -9.42 19.58 -0.67
CA ASP A 316 -8.87 20.56 0.26
C ASP A 316 -9.72 20.64 1.54
N TYR A 317 -11.05 20.59 1.42
CA TYR A 317 -11.95 20.52 2.57
C TYR A 317 -11.69 19.24 3.40
N ILE A 318 -11.69 18.05 2.77
CA ILE A 318 -11.45 16.78 3.46
C ILE A 318 -10.08 16.79 4.16
N LYS A 319 -9.03 17.24 3.46
CA LYS A 319 -7.68 17.34 4.00
C LYS A 319 -7.62 18.29 5.21
N THR A 320 -8.22 19.46 5.08
CA THR A 320 -8.22 20.49 6.15
C THR A 320 -8.89 19.97 7.41
N GLU A 321 -10.10 19.39 7.30
CA GLU A 321 -10.82 18.85 8.43
C GLU A 321 -10.08 17.66 9.06
N SER A 322 -9.44 16.83 8.24
CA SER A 322 -8.65 15.69 8.72
C SER A 322 -7.40 16.14 9.49
N VAL A 323 -6.72 17.21 9.04
CA VAL A 323 -5.56 17.77 9.73
C VAL A 323 -5.99 18.42 11.06
N ILE A 324 -7.08 19.16 11.08
CA ILE A 324 -7.61 19.78 12.31
C ILE A 324 -7.86 18.70 13.36
N GLU A 325 -8.50 17.60 12.98
CA GLU A 325 -8.77 16.51 13.94
C GLU A 325 -7.48 15.82 14.40
N SER A 326 -6.50 15.60 13.51
CA SER A 326 -5.21 15.01 13.89
C SER A 326 -4.44 15.89 14.87
N VAL A 327 -4.53 17.21 14.76
CA VAL A 327 -3.97 18.16 15.73
C VAL A 327 -4.71 18.06 17.06
N GLN A 328 -6.03 18.06 17.05
CA GLN A 328 -6.83 17.89 18.28
C GLN A 328 -6.54 16.56 18.98
N LEU A 329 -6.42 15.49 18.22
CA LEU A 329 -6.03 14.17 18.76
C LEU A 329 -4.59 14.18 19.33
N ALA A 330 -3.67 14.96 18.76
CA ALA A 330 -2.33 15.12 19.31
C ALA A 330 -2.36 15.87 20.67
N GLU A 331 -3.19 16.90 20.80
CA GLU A 331 -3.40 17.60 22.09
C GLU A 331 -4.01 16.67 23.16
N GLU A 332 -4.95 15.81 22.78
CA GLU A 332 -5.64 14.90 23.69
C GLU A 332 -4.82 13.64 24.07
N ARG A 333 -4.03 13.11 23.13
CA ARG A 333 -3.42 11.75 23.22
C ARG A 333 -1.92 11.72 22.93
N GLY A 334 -1.32 12.84 22.60
CA GLY A 334 0.07 12.96 22.16
C GLY A 334 0.27 12.74 20.66
N GLU A 335 1.35 13.30 20.16
CA GLU A 335 1.85 13.07 18.80
C GLU A 335 2.32 11.61 18.64
N CYS A 336 2.28 11.06 17.42
CA CYS A 336 3.00 9.81 17.19
C CYS A 336 4.51 10.09 17.08
N PRO A 337 5.38 9.10 17.44
CA PRO A 337 6.81 9.30 17.44
C PRO A 337 7.38 9.85 16.14
N ASP A 338 6.90 9.37 14.98
CA ASP A 338 7.40 9.82 13.67
C ASP A 338 6.97 11.23 13.27
N MET A 339 6.03 11.81 13.99
CA MET A 339 5.56 13.19 13.78
C MET A 339 5.90 14.10 14.94
N GLU A 340 6.82 13.73 15.82
CA GLU A 340 7.22 14.52 16.99
C GLU A 340 7.62 15.95 16.59
N GLY A 341 7.08 16.92 17.28
CA GLY A 341 7.29 18.35 17.06
C GLY A 341 6.46 18.97 15.92
N THR A 342 5.54 18.20 15.32
CA THR A 342 4.66 18.73 14.24
C THR A 342 3.27 19.16 14.72
N GLY A 343 2.91 18.85 15.96
CA GLY A 343 1.56 19.05 16.49
C GLY A 343 0.52 18.05 15.93
N ARG A 344 0.94 16.96 15.27
CA ARG A 344 0.03 16.00 14.64
C ARG A 344 0.16 14.60 15.25
N ARG A 345 -1.00 13.95 15.46
CA ARG A 345 -1.04 12.57 15.94
C ARG A 345 -0.75 11.56 14.84
N ASN A 346 -1.18 11.81 13.62
CA ASN A 346 -1.15 10.86 12.51
C ASN A 346 -0.18 11.34 11.41
N SER A 347 0.68 10.46 10.93
CA SER A 347 1.64 10.78 9.87
C SER A 347 0.95 11.02 8.53
N HIS A 348 0.03 10.13 8.18
CA HIS A 348 -0.77 10.16 6.96
C HIS A 348 -2.26 10.10 7.33
N LEU A 349 -3.12 10.72 6.54
CA LEU A 349 -4.54 10.85 6.84
C LEU A 349 -5.44 10.37 5.70
N LEU A 350 -4.97 10.46 4.45
CA LEU A 350 -5.79 10.22 3.26
C LEU A 350 -5.18 9.15 2.38
N ALA A 351 -6.04 8.28 1.81
CA ALA A 351 -5.69 7.34 0.76
C ALA A 351 -6.93 6.99 -0.07
N ILE A 352 -6.81 6.93 -1.38
CA ILE A 352 -7.94 6.58 -2.26
C ILE A 352 -7.91 5.08 -2.53
N ALA A 353 -8.68 4.33 -1.75
CA ALA A 353 -8.85 2.89 -1.92
C ALA A 353 -9.64 2.55 -3.20
N PRO A 354 -9.52 1.33 -3.75
CA PRO A 354 -10.23 0.91 -4.96
C PRO A 354 -11.77 0.92 -4.84
N ASN A 355 -12.32 0.79 -3.64
CA ASN A 355 -13.76 0.85 -3.32
C ASN A 355 -14.66 -0.16 -4.07
N ALA A 356 -14.12 -1.26 -4.59
CA ALA A 356 -14.90 -2.24 -5.35
C ALA A 356 -16.12 -2.75 -4.59
N ASN A 357 -15.98 -3.03 -3.29
CA ASN A 357 -17.09 -3.52 -2.46
C ASN A 357 -17.93 -2.40 -1.83
N SER A 358 -17.34 -1.22 -1.62
CA SER A 358 -18.02 -0.11 -0.92
C SER A 358 -18.94 0.69 -1.85
N SER A 359 -18.77 0.53 -3.17
CA SER A 359 -19.50 1.28 -4.20
C SER A 359 -20.68 0.51 -4.81
N ILE A 360 -20.95 -0.70 -4.31
CA ILE A 360 -22.06 -1.55 -4.79
C ILE A 360 -23.36 -1.20 -4.07
#